data_4104dad96752deb8ef208f6177c19934
#
_entry.id   4104dad96752deb8ef208f6177c19934
#
_cell.length_a   1.000
_cell.length_b   1.000
_cell.length_c   1.000
_cell.angle_alpha   90.00
_cell.angle_beta   90.00
_cell.angle_gamma   90.00
#
_symmetry.space_group_name_H-M   'P 1'
#
loop_
_entity.id
_entity.type
_entity.pdbx_description
1 polymer ?
#
loop_
_entity_poly.entity_id
_entity_poly.type
_entity_poly.pdbx_seq_one_letter_code
_entity_poly.pdbx_strand_id
1 'polypeptide(L)'
;GNVSTAELQDATPAALVAHVTSRKCYGPTVTSEKCPSNALEKGGKGSITEQLLNARADVTLGGGAKTFTETATAGDWQGKTLREQAQARGYQMVSDATSLAAITEANQDKPLLGLFSDGNMPVRWEGPKASYHGNLDKPVVTCAPNPKRNDSIPTLAQMTDKAITLLNKGDKGFFLQVEGASIDKQDHAANPCGQIGETVDLDEAVQKALEFAKKDGNTLVVVT
;
A
#
# COMPACT_ATOMS: atom_id res chain seq x y z
N GLY A 1 -11.09 1.80 3.63
CA GLY A 1 -9.71 2.22 3.36
C GLY A 1 -8.75 1.05 3.22
N ASN A 2 -7.65 1.29 2.54
CA ASN A 2 -6.63 0.29 2.23
C ASN A 2 -5.23 0.92 2.37
N VAL A 3 -4.42 0.42 3.28
CA VAL A 3 -3.08 0.93 3.61
C VAL A 3 -2.09 -0.22 3.63
N SER A 4 -0.96 -0.09 2.94
CA SER A 4 0.08 -1.13 2.92
C SER A 4 1.48 -0.51 2.74
N THR A 5 2.51 -1.18 3.25
CA THR A 5 3.90 -0.88 2.92
C THR A 5 4.36 -1.54 1.61
N ALA A 6 3.51 -2.36 0.98
CA ALA A 6 3.74 -2.93 -0.34
C ALA A 6 3.33 -1.99 -1.48
N GLU A 7 3.61 -2.44 -2.71
CA GLU A 7 2.90 -1.96 -3.89
C GLU A 7 1.40 -2.23 -3.74
N LEU A 8 0.54 -1.25 -4.05
CA LEU A 8 -0.93 -1.40 -3.96
C LEU A 8 -1.49 -2.49 -4.87
N GLN A 9 -0.69 -2.98 -5.81
CA GLN A 9 -0.98 -4.10 -6.69
C GLN A 9 -0.65 -5.47 -6.09
N ASP A 10 0.04 -5.50 -4.94
CA ASP A 10 0.42 -6.75 -4.31
C ASP A 10 -0.79 -7.46 -3.66
N ALA A 11 -0.63 -8.71 -3.28
CA ALA A 11 -1.74 -9.63 -2.97
C ALA A 11 -2.73 -9.07 -1.94
N THR A 12 -2.25 -8.61 -0.80
CA THR A 12 -3.12 -8.16 0.30
C THR A 12 -3.92 -6.91 -0.05
N PRO A 13 -3.32 -5.79 -0.50
CA PRO A 13 -4.10 -4.62 -0.88
C PRO A 13 -4.98 -4.88 -2.12
N ALA A 14 -4.51 -5.68 -3.08
CA ALA A 14 -5.27 -6.02 -4.28
C ALA A 14 -6.51 -6.88 -4.00
N ALA A 15 -6.44 -7.77 -3.02
CA ALA A 15 -7.55 -8.69 -2.70
C ALA A 15 -8.85 -7.98 -2.30
N LEU A 16 -8.78 -6.75 -1.81
CA LEU A 16 -9.95 -5.94 -1.48
C LEU A 16 -10.63 -5.33 -2.71
N VAL A 17 -9.92 -5.18 -3.81
CA VAL A 17 -10.35 -4.32 -4.92
C VAL A 17 -10.35 -5.01 -6.28
N ALA A 18 -9.66 -6.13 -6.44
CA ALA A 18 -9.46 -6.78 -7.73
C ALA A 18 -9.67 -8.28 -7.68
N HIS A 19 -10.06 -8.83 -8.83
CA HIS A 19 -10.09 -10.27 -9.08
C HIS A 19 -9.45 -10.56 -10.43
N VAL A 20 -8.29 -11.23 -10.40
CA VAL A 20 -7.48 -11.55 -11.58
C VAL A 20 -6.98 -12.99 -11.53
N THR A 21 -6.63 -13.54 -12.68
CA THR A 21 -6.17 -14.92 -12.82
C THR A 21 -4.75 -15.15 -12.30
N SER A 22 -3.96 -14.07 -12.12
CA SER A 22 -2.60 -14.13 -11.56
C SER A 22 -2.28 -12.86 -10.77
N ARG A 23 -1.64 -13.02 -9.61
CA ARG A 23 -1.14 -11.90 -8.80
C ARG A 23 -0.17 -10.97 -9.54
N LYS A 24 0.36 -11.38 -10.68
CA LYS A 24 1.29 -10.59 -11.49
C LYS A 24 0.63 -9.56 -12.41
N CYS A 25 -0.70 -9.56 -12.52
CA CYS A 25 -1.43 -8.69 -13.44
C CYS A 25 -1.61 -7.27 -12.87
N TYR A 26 -0.50 -6.63 -12.53
CA TYR A 26 -0.45 -5.33 -11.85
C TYR A 26 -1.02 -4.21 -12.69
N GLY A 27 -0.53 -4.03 -13.90
CA GLY A 27 -0.92 -2.99 -14.83
C GLY A 27 -1.38 -3.52 -16.19
N PRO A 28 -1.88 -2.67 -17.09
CA PRO A 28 -2.42 -3.05 -18.38
C PRO A 28 -1.46 -3.90 -19.23
N THR A 29 -0.19 -3.51 -19.31
CA THR A 29 0.81 -4.17 -20.16
C THR A 29 0.99 -5.66 -19.79
N VAL A 30 1.26 -5.93 -18.50
CA VAL A 30 1.45 -7.31 -18.04
C VAL A 30 0.13 -8.08 -18.10
N THR A 31 -1.00 -7.42 -17.90
CA THR A 31 -2.32 -8.05 -17.96
C THR A 31 -2.63 -8.52 -19.39
N SER A 32 -2.36 -7.72 -20.41
CA SER A 32 -2.54 -8.10 -21.80
C SER A 32 -1.70 -9.34 -22.18
N GLU A 33 -0.47 -9.43 -21.65
CA GLU A 33 0.45 -10.53 -21.96
C GLU A 33 0.16 -11.82 -21.16
N LYS A 34 -0.05 -11.70 -19.85
CA LYS A 34 -0.07 -12.84 -18.92
C LYS A 34 -1.45 -13.19 -18.36
N CYS A 35 -2.40 -12.27 -18.44
CA CYS A 35 -3.77 -12.46 -17.96
C CYS A 35 -4.80 -12.03 -19.02
N PRO A 36 -4.74 -12.54 -20.23
CA PRO A 36 -5.54 -12.03 -21.35
C PRO A 36 -7.05 -12.06 -21.09
N SER A 37 -7.54 -12.99 -20.28
CA SER A 37 -8.96 -13.02 -19.88
C SER A 37 -9.37 -11.87 -18.96
N ASN A 38 -8.40 -11.20 -18.31
CA ASN A 38 -8.64 -10.00 -17.51
C ASN A 38 -8.46 -8.72 -18.30
N ALA A 39 -7.75 -8.74 -19.42
CA ALA A 39 -7.43 -7.56 -20.22
C ALA A 39 -8.69 -6.87 -20.78
N LEU A 40 -8.74 -5.54 -20.68
CA LEU A 40 -9.89 -4.75 -21.16
C LEU A 40 -10.17 -4.96 -22.65
N GLU A 41 -9.12 -5.04 -23.48
CA GLU A 41 -9.22 -5.30 -24.92
C GLU A 41 -9.77 -6.69 -25.28
N LYS A 42 -9.88 -7.59 -24.30
CA LYS A 42 -10.50 -8.91 -24.41
C LYS A 42 -11.86 -9.00 -23.70
N GLY A 43 -12.41 -7.89 -23.23
CA GLY A 43 -13.66 -7.84 -22.50
C GLY A 43 -13.56 -8.20 -21.01
N GLY A 44 -12.34 -8.29 -20.47
CA GLY A 44 -12.10 -8.48 -19.04
C GLY A 44 -12.29 -7.21 -18.22
N LYS A 45 -12.08 -7.30 -16.91
CA LYS A 45 -12.24 -6.18 -15.95
C LYS A 45 -11.00 -5.28 -15.83
N GLY A 46 -9.95 -5.57 -16.57
CA GLY A 46 -8.67 -4.86 -16.52
C GLY A 46 -7.69 -5.45 -15.50
N SER A 47 -6.54 -4.82 -15.43
CA SER A 47 -5.47 -5.09 -14.47
C SER A 47 -5.90 -4.81 -13.02
N ILE A 48 -5.09 -5.24 -12.05
CA ILE A 48 -5.30 -4.92 -10.63
C ILE A 48 -5.45 -3.42 -10.43
N THR A 49 -4.58 -2.60 -11.04
CA THR A 49 -4.64 -1.13 -10.86
C THR A 49 -5.88 -0.51 -11.51
N GLU A 50 -6.33 -1.00 -12.66
CA GLU A 50 -7.58 -0.53 -13.26
C GLU A 50 -8.79 -0.88 -12.39
N GLN A 51 -8.81 -2.10 -11.84
CA GLN A 51 -9.85 -2.52 -10.90
C GLN A 51 -9.79 -1.73 -9.57
N LEU A 52 -8.58 -1.41 -9.07
CA LEU A 52 -8.39 -0.54 -7.90
C LEU A 52 -9.01 0.85 -8.13
N LEU A 53 -8.74 1.46 -9.27
CA LEU A 53 -9.33 2.75 -9.64
C LEU A 53 -10.86 2.67 -9.80
N ASN A 54 -11.38 1.53 -10.24
CA ASN A 54 -12.82 1.29 -10.35
C ASN A 54 -13.49 1.06 -8.98
N ALA A 55 -12.82 0.36 -8.06
CA ALA A 55 -13.32 0.13 -6.70
C ALA A 55 -13.44 1.41 -5.88
N ARG A 56 -12.60 2.40 -6.15
CA ARG A 56 -12.74 3.77 -5.64
C ARG A 56 -12.88 3.85 -4.11
N ALA A 57 -12.01 3.14 -3.37
CA ALA A 57 -11.98 3.29 -1.91
C ALA A 57 -11.65 4.74 -1.52
N ASP A 58 -12.26 5.24 -0.44
CA ASP A 58 -12.08 6.62 0.01
C ASP A 58 -10.63 6.95 0.34
N VAL A 59 -9.89 5.98 0.88
CA VAL A 59 -8.46 6.12 1.22
C VAL A 59 -7.70 4.89 0.73
N THR A 60 -6.66 5.11 -0.08
CA THR A 60 -5.73 4.08 -0.58
C THR A 60 -4.31 4.62 -0.48
N LEU A 61 -3.46 4.01 0.37
CA LEU A 61 -2.10 4.48 0.66
C LEU A 61 -1.09 3.34 0.56
N GLY A 62 0.00 3.53 -0.17
CA GLY A 62 1.06 2.53 -0.28
C GLY A 62 2.14 2.85 -1.30
N GLY A 63 2.82 1.83 -1.79
CA GLY A 63 3.78 1.91 -2.89
C GLY A 63 3.16 1.60 -4.25
N GLY A 64 3.99 1.35 -5.27
CA GLY A 64 3.57 0.93 -6.60
C GLY A 64 3.33 2.05 -7.61
N ALA A 65 3.91 3.24 -7.38
CA ALA A 65 3.76 4.40 -8.25
C ALA A 65 4.16 4.11 -9.70
N LYS A 66 5.15 3.23 -9.92
CA LYS A 66 5.63 2.85 -11.25
C LYS A 66 4.51 2.29 -12.13
N THR A 67 3.65 1.42 -11.60
CA THR A 67 2.55 0.83 -12.37
C THR A 67 1.56 1.89 -12.85
N PHE A 68 1.38 2.97 -12.10
CA PHE A 68 0.50 4.06 -12.50
C PHE A 68 1.00 4.88 -13.71
N THR A 69 2.21 4.63 -14.20
CA THR A 69 2.73 5.22 -15.45
C THR A 69 2.32 4.42 -16.70
N GLU A 70 1.80 3.20 -16.54
CA GLU A 70 1.31 2.39 -17.65
C GLU A 70 0.04 2.99 -18.26
N THR A 71 -0.13 2.78 -19.57
CA THR A 71 -1.23 3.32 -20.37
C THR A 71 -2.32 2.27 -20.56
N ALA A 72 -3.58 2.66 -20.41
CA ALA A 72 -4.72 1.79 -20.69
C ALA A 72 -4.78 1.44 -22.18
N THR A 73 -4.99 0.15 -22.47
CA THR A 73 -5.01 -0.41 -23.82
C THR A 73 -6.38 -0.36 -24.48
N ALA A 74 -7.46 -0.24 -23.69
CA ALA A 74 -8.84 -0.21 -24.18
C ALA A 74 -9.79 0.49 -23.17
N GLY A 75 -11.08 0.57 -23.53
CA GLY A 75 -12.14 1.17 -22.71
C GLY A 75 -12.12 2.69 -22.74
N ASP A 76 -12.91 3.29 -21.85
CA ASP A 76 -13.12 4.76 -21.79
C ASP A 76 -11.82 5.55 -21.55
N TRP A 77 -10.80 4.91 -21.03
CA TRP A 77 -9.50 5.52 -20.68
C TRP A 77 -8.37 5.13 -21.63
N GLN A 78 -8.68 4.53 -22.76
CA GLN A 78 -7.66 4.14 -23.75
C GLN A 78 -6.73 5.29 -24.09
N GLY A 79 -5.42 5.03 -24.07
CA GLY A 79 -4.37 6.02 -24.37
C GLY A 79 -4.00 6.95 -23.21
N LYS A 80 -4.68 6.87 -22.06
CA LYS A 80 -4.33 7.61 -20.84
C LYS A 80 -3.57 6.70 -19.88
N THR A 81 -2.57 7.28 -19.20
CA THR A 81 -1.90 6.58 -18.10
C THR A 81 -2.87 6.36 -16.93
N LEU A 82 -2.59 5.36 -16.09
CA LEU A 82 -3.40 5.11 -14.89
C LEU A 82 -3.36 6.30 -13.91
N ARG A 83 -2.26 7.07 -13.92
CA ARG A 83 -2.14 8.32 -13.15
C ARG A 83 -3.10 9.40 -13.69
N GLU A 84 -3.14 9.60 -14.99
CA GLU A 84 -4.07 10.55 -15.65
C GLU A 84 -5.53 10.13 -15.41
N GLN A 85 -5.82 8.81 -15.43
CA GLN A 85 -7.14 8.30 -15.07
C GLN A 85 -7.51 8.64 -13.63
N ALA A 86 -6.61 8.41 -12.66
CA ALA A 86 -6.85 8.74 -11.27
C ALA A 86 -7.19 10.23 -11.10
N GLN A 87 -6.39 11.11 -11.73
CA GLN A 87 -6.64 12.56 -11.72
C GLN A 87 -7.99 12.93 -12.33
N ALA A 88 -8.29 12.41 -13.52
CA ALA A 88 -9.55 12.68 -14.21
C ALA A 88 -10.79 12.15 -13.45
N ARG A 89 -10.60 11.11 -12.65
CA ARG A 89 -11.63 10.56 -11.75
C ARG A 89 -11.75 11.31 -10.42
N GLY A 90 -11.00 12.40 -10.21
CA GLY A 90 -11.08 13.25 -9.03
C GLY A 90 -10.30 12.73 -7.81
N TYR A 91 -9.38 11.78 -7.99
CA TYR A 91 -8.49 11.36 -6.90
C TYR A 91 -7.56 12.50 -6.47
N GLN A 92 -7.47 12.74 -5.17
CA GLN A 92 -6.42 13.54 -4.57
C GLN A 92 -5.16 12.67 -4.52
N MET A 93 -4.11 13.06 -5.24
CA MET A 93 -2.88 12.28 -5.33
C MET A 93 -1.78 12.91 -4.48
N VAL A 94 -1.19 12.12 -3.59
CA VAL A 94 -0.06 12.52 -2.73
C VAL A 94 1.10 11.53 -2.89
N SER A 95 2.34 12.01 -2.71
CA SER A 95 3.55 11.21 -2.91
C SER A 95 4.58 11.32 -1.78
N ASP A 96 4.28 12.08 -0.74
CA ASP A 96 5.16 12.27 0.41
C ASP A 96 4.37 12.53 1.71
N ALA A 97 5.06 12.48 2.85
CA ALA A 97 4.47 12.66 4.16
C ALA A 97 3.84 14.04 4.36
N THR A 98 4.43 15.09 3.79
CA THR A 98 3.94 16.47 3.91
C THR A 98 2.62 16.64 3.18
N SER A 99 2.56 16.21 1.93
CA SER A 99 1.34 16.26 1.13
C SER A 99 0.23 15.37 1.73
N LEU A 100 0.56 14.20 2.27
CA LEU A 100 -0.39 13.37 3.01
C LEU A 100 -0.93 14.10 4.26
N ALA A 101 -0.05 14.74 5.04
CA ALA A 101 -0.46 15.48 6.22
C ALA A 101 -1.44 16.62 5.91
N ALA A 102 -1.30 17.26 4.76
CA ALA A 102 -2.15 18.38 4.33
C ALA A 102 -3.57 17.97 3.91
N ILE A 103 -3.84 16.70 3.64
CA ILE A 103 -5.19 16.22 3.28
C ILE A 103 -6.13 16.36 4.47
N THR A 104 -7.26 16.99 4.25
CA THR A 104 -8.28 17.22 5.29
C THR A 104 -9.58 16.46 5.10
N GLU A 105 -9.82 15.93 3.91
CA GLU A 105 -11.02 15.13 3.57
C GLU A 105 -10.68 14.02 2.57
N ALA A 106 -11.39 12.89 2.68
CA ALA A 106 -11.42 11.85 1.67
C ALA A 106 -12.81 11.20 1.68
N ASN A 107 -13.42 11.07 0.51
CA ASN A 107 -14.76 10.53 0.31
C ASN A 107 -14.93 10.09 -1.15
N GLN A 108 -16.11 9.62 -1.53
CA GLN A 108 -16.40 9.15 -2.89
C GLN A 108 -16.26 10.24 -3.98
N ASP A 109 -16.41 11.51 -3.65
CA ASP A 109 -16.19 12.61 -4.60
C ASP A 109 -14.71 12.95 -4.77
N LYS A 110 -13.97 12.85 -3.67
CA LYS A 110 -12.53 13.16 -3.59
C LYS A 110 -11.77 12.04 -2.89
N PRO A 111 -11.66 10.85 -3.50
CA PRO A 111 -10.90 9.76 -2.90
C PRO A 111 -9.41 10.10 -2.85
N LEU A 112 -8.72 9.59 -1.84
CA LEU A 112 -7.28 9.79 -1.64
C LEU A 112 -6.49 8.61 -2.19
N LEU A 113 -5.49 8.89 -3.01
CA LEU A 113 -4.49 7.94 -3.49
C LEU A 113 -3.08 8.43 -3.14
N GLY A 114 -2.44 7.77 -2.17
CA GLY A 114 -1.06 8.03 -1.78
C GLY A 114 -0.11 6.98 -2.34
N LEU A 115 0.89 7.43 -3.09
CA LEU A 115 1.89 6.58 -3.75
C LEU A 115 3.29 7.05 -3.34
N PHE A 116 3.89 6.39 -2.34
CA PHE A 116 5.09 6.87 -1.63
C PHE A 116 6.40 6.23 -2.11
N SER A 117 6.33 5.31 -3.07
CA SER A 117 7.49 4.68 -3.70
C SER A 117 7.11 4.08 -5.07
N ASP A 118 8.08 3.90 -5.95
CA ASP A 118 7.86 3.26 -7.25
C ASP A 118 7.46 1.79 -7.13
N GLY A 119 8.10 1.07 -6.21
CA GLY A 119 7.78 -0.31 -5.83
C GLY A 119 7.26 -0.38 -4.39
N ASN A 120 7.70 -1.40 -3.63
CA ASN A 120 7.43 -1.46 -2.19
C ASN A 120 8.08 -0.28 -1.46
N MET A 121 7.47 0.14 -0.36
CA MET A 121 8.06 1.18 0.48
C MET A 121 9.39 0.68 1.09
N PRO A 122 10.39 1.56 1.28
CA PRO A 122 11.65 1.19 1.89
C PRO A 122 11.45 0.69 3.33
N VAL A 123 12.15 -0.38 3.69
CA VAL A 123 12.11 -0.93 5.05
C VAL A 123 12.75 0.02 6.06
N ARG A 124 12.35 -0.08 7.34
CA ARG A 124 12.83 0.78 8.42
C ARG A 124 14.32 0.58 8.71
N TRP A 125 14.76 -0.68 8.82
CA TRP A 125 16.12 -1.03 9.19
C TRP A 125 16.77 -1.98 8.19
N GLU A 126 18.07 -1.89 8.08
CA GLU A 126 18.92 -2.76 7.27
C GLU A 126 19.97 -3.45 8.12
N GLY A 127 20.46 -4.59 7.65
CA GLY A 127 21.52 -5.35 8.25
C GLY A 127 21.94 -6.53 7.37
N PRO A 128 22.93 -7.31 7.81
CA PRO A 128 23.35 -8.48 7.08
C PRO A 128 22.24 -9.55 7.06
N LYS A 129 22.22 -10.32 5.99
CA LYS A 129 21.34 -11.46 5.87
C LYS A 129 21.69 -12.54 6.89
N ALA A 130 20.68 -13.28 7.33
CA ALA A 130 20.86 -14.47 8.14
C ALA A 130 21.69 -15.50 7.37
N SER A 131 22.53 -16.23 8.09
CA SER A 131 23.34 -17.33 7.57
C SER A 131 22.92 -18.65 8.21
N TYR A 132 23.11 -19.76 7.48
CA TYR A 132 22.88 -21.10 8.00
C TYR A 132 23.77 -21.35 9.22
N HIS A 133 23.24 -21.96 10.28
CA HIS A 133 23.85 -22.12 11.59
C HIS A 133 24.17 -20.82 12.36
N GLY A 134 23.70 -19.68 11.91
CA GLY A 134 23.94 -18.40 12.56
C GLY A 134 25.36 -17.87 12.36
N ASN A 135 25.67 -16.84 13.10
CA ASN A 135 27.00 -16.18 13.08
C ASN A 135 27.70 -16.31 14.43
N LEU A 136 27.66 -17.50 15.04
CA LEU A 136 28.21 -17.74 16.39
C LEU A 136 29.68 -17.36 16.53
N ASP A 137 30.43 -17.52 15.45
CA ASP A 137 31.86 -17.23 15.41
C ASP A 137 32.20 -15.81 14.93
N LYS A 138 31.21 -14.96 14.74
CA LYS A 138 31.38 -13.59 14.25
C LYS A 138 30.92 -12.58 15.30
N PRO A 139 31.43 -11.33 15.20
CA PRO A 139 30.96 -10.26 16.09
C PRO A 139 29.42 -10.09 16.00
N VAL A 140 28.83 -9.68 17.11
CA VAL A 140 27.41 -9.33 17.17
C VAL A 140 27.09 -8.26 16.12
N VAL A 141 26.01 -8.47 15.38
CA VAL A 141 25.57 -7.54 14.34
C VAL A 141 24.41 -6.72 14.90
N THR A 142 24.50 -5.41 14.71
CA THR A 142 23.41 -4.47 15.00
C THR A 142 22.73 -4.00 13.72
N CYS A 143 21.43 -3.80 13.79
CA CYS A 143 20.67 -3.21 12.71
C CYS A 143 20.94 -1.71 12.60
N ALA A 144 20.96 -1.18 11.38
CA ALA A 144 21.13 0.23 11.10
C ALA A 144 19.87 0.84 10.47
N PRO A 145 19.54 2.12 10.71
CA PRO A 145 18.50 2.82 9.99
C PRO A 145 18.75 2.78 8.49
N ASN A 146 17.70 2.51 7.70
CA ASN A 146 17.79 2.53 6.26
C ASN A 146 17.77 3.97 5.74
N PRO A 147 18.83 4.45 5.06
CA PRO A 147 18.91 5.83 4.59
C PRO A 147 17.88 6.16 3.50
N LYS A 148 17.29 5.16 2.85
CA LYS A 148 16.20 5.34 1.90
C LYS A 148 14.85 5.59 2.58
N ARG A 149 14.72 5.26 3.88
CA ARG A 149 13.55 5.54 4.70
C ARG A 149 13.72 6.88 5.39
N ASN A 150 13.60 7.96 4.63
CA ASN A 150 13.74 9.34 5.12
C ASN A 150 12.35 9.95 5.48
N ASP A 151 12.36 11.14 6.06
CA ASP A 151 11.16 11.83 6.56
C ASP A 151 10.13 12.21 5.48
N SER A 152 10.49 12.14 4.19
CA SER A 152 9.53 12.35 3.11
C SER A 152 8.59 11.15 2.92
N ILE A 153 8.97 9.97 3.40
CA ILE A 153 8.16 8.75 3.29
C ILE A 153 7.36 8.59 4.58
N PRO A 154 6.01 8.58 4.53
CA PRO A 154 5.21 8.43 5.73
C PRO A 154 5.43 7.04 6.36
N THR A 155 5.45 6.97 7.69
CA THR A 155 5.47 5.70 8.41
C THR A 155 4.11 5.00 8.30
N LEU A 156 4.07 3.70 8.55
CA LEU A 156 2.81 2.96 8.58
C LEU A 156 1.86 3.53 9.64
N ALA A 157 2.39 3.95 10.79
CA ALA A 157 1.63 4.62 11.84
C ALA A 157 1.01 5.96 11.37
N GLN A 158 1.78 6.78 10.63
CA GLN A 158 1.26 8.03 10.07
C GLN A 158 0.17 7.81 9.03
N MET A 159 0.35 6.80 8.16
CA MET A 159 -0.67 6.43 7.16
C MET A 159 -1.93 5.90 7.84
N THR A 160 -1.80 5.08 8.87
CA THR A 160 -2.91 4.52 9.64
C THR A 160 -3.70 5.60 10.36
N ASP A 161 -3.02 6.49 11.10
CA ASP A 161 -3.64 7.60 11.82
C ASP A 161 -4.39 8.54 10.86
N LYS A 162 -3.76 8.89 9.73
CA LYS A 162 -4.39 9.71 8.70
C LYS A 162 -5.61 9.01 8.10
N ALA A 163 -5.51 7.72 7.77
CA ALA A 163 -6.64 6.96 7.21
C ALA A 163 -7.82 6.90 8.19
N ILE A 164 -7.58 6.61 9.47
CA ILE A 164 -8.62 6.63 10.51
C ILE A 164 -9.27 8.01 10.60
N THR A 165 -8.46 9.08 10.67
CA THR A 165 -8.95 10.46 10.77
C THR A 165 -9.85 10.84 9.60
N LEU A 166 -9.50 10.43 8.38
CA LEU A 166 -10.26 10.75 7.18
C LEU A 166 -11.53 9.91 7.06
N LEU A 167 -11.47 8.63 7.42
CA LEU A 167 -12.60 7.70 7.32
C LEU A 167 -13.64 7.88 8.44
N ASN A 168 -13.22 8.32 9.63
CA ASN A 168 -14.09 8.54 10.79
C ASN A 168 -14.88 9.85 10.70
N LYS A 169 -15.45 10.15 9.53
CA LYS A 169 -16.28 11.35 9.30
C LYS A 169 -17.71 11.04 8.91
N GLY A 170 -17.98 9.76 8.64
CA GLY A 170 -19.31 9.29 8.28
C GLY A 170 -20.08 8.71 9.47
N ASP A 171 -21.39 8.75 9.39
CA ASP A 171 -22.32 8.20 10.38
C ASP A 171 -22.51 6.67 10.26
N LYS A 172 -22.00 6.06 9.19
CA LYS A 172 -22.10 4.62 8.90
C LYS A 172 -20.92 3.78 9.34
N GLY A 173 -19.90 4.41 9.97
CA GLY A 173 -18.64 3.76 10.29
C GLY A 173 -17.75 3.52 9.05
N PHE A 174 -16.68 2.77 9.23
CA PHE A 174 -15.73 2.47 8.15
C PHE A 174 -15.09 1.09 8.31
N PHE A 175 -14.55 0.57 7.22
CA PHE A 175 -13.63 -0.56 7.20
C PHE A 175 -12.25 -0.05 6.76
N LEU A 176 -11.21 -0.43 7.50
CA LEU A 176 -9.81 -0.10 7.19
C LEU A 176 -8.96 -1.36 7.29
N GLN A 177 -8.28 -1.74 6.20
CA GLN A 177 -7.20 -2.71 6.20
C GLN A 177 -5.86 -1.98 6.25
N VAL A 178 -4.98 -2.43 7.15
CA VAL A 178 -3.60 -1.95 7.27
C VAL A 178 -2.66 -3.14 7.23
N GLU A 179 -1.62 -3.07 6.41
CA GLU A 179 -0.67 -4.17 6.23
C GLU A 179 0.77 -3.70 6.41
N GLY A 180 1.50 -4.36 7.31
CA GLY A 180 2.95 -4.34 7.41
C GLY A 180 3.56 -5.37 6.44
N ALA A 181 3.43 -5.15 5.15
CA ALA A 181 3.74 -6.12 4.10
C ALA A 181 5.19 -6.58 4.07
N SER A 182 6.11 -5.72 4.48
CA SER A 182 7.54 -6.01 4.39
C SER A 182 8.06 -6.88 5.52
N ILE A 183 7.26 -7.25 6.51
CA ILE A 183 7.60 -8.32 7.46
C ILE A 183 7.85 -9.62 6.69
N ASP A 184 6.85 -10.10 5.95
CA ASP A 184 6.95 -11.29 5.10
C ASP A 184 8.04 -11.17 4.02
N LYS A 185 8.13 -10.02 3.35
CA LYS A 185 9.15 -9.80 2.30
C LYS A 185 10.57 -9.87 2.84
N GLN A 186 10.82 -9.43 4.06
CA GLN A 186 12.13 -9.49 4.68
C GLN A 186 12.44 -10.90 5.23
N ASP A 187 11.43 -11.67 5.63
CA ASP A 187 11.59 -13.10 5.92
C ASP A 187 12.04 -13.86 4.67
N HIS A 188 11.39 -13.65 3.54
CA HIS A 188 11.81 -14.21 2.26
C HIS A 188 13.22 -13.77 1.84
N ALA A 189 13.64 -12.57 2.21
CA ALA A 189 14.97 -12.04 1.92
C ALA A 189 16.05 -12.52 2.92
N ALA A 190 15.66 -13.30 3.94
CA ALA A 190 16.51 -13.68 5.07
C ALA A 190 17.18 -12.45 5.74
N ASN A 191 16.44 -11.35 5.86
CA ASN A 191 16.92 -10.09 6.44
C ASN A 191 16.27 -9.83 7.81
N PRO A 192 16.88 -10.29 8.92
CA PRO A 192 16.29 -10.14 10.24
C PRO A 192 16.12 -8.69 10.67
N CYS A 193 17.03 -7.79 10.29
CA CYS A 193 16.91 -6.38 10.62
C CYS A 193 15.71 -5.72 9.93
N GLY A 194 15.47 -6.04 8.66
CA GLY A 194 14.30 -5.60 7.95
C GLY A 194 13.02 -6.13 8.58
N GLN A 195 12.96 -7.42 8.86
CA GLN A 195 11.80 -8.07 9.48
C GLN A 195 11.45 -7.47 10.85
N ILE A 196 12.45 -7.30 11.72
CA ILE A 196 12.25 -6.69 13.05
C ILE A 196 11.78 -5.23 12.91
N GLY A 197 12.41 -4.45 12.03
CA GLY A 197 12.06 -3.05 11.78
C GLY A 197 10.63 -2.88 11.30
N GLU A 198 10.19 -3.73 10.38
CA GLU A 198 8.81 -3.68 9.85
C GLU A 198 7.77 -4.19 10.87
N THR A 199 8.16 -5.12 11.75
CA THR A 199 7.30 -5.53 12.88
C THR A 199 7.09 -4.37 13.86
N VAL A 200 8.14 -3.59 14.14
CA VAL A 200 8.02 -2.38 14.98
C VAL A 200 7.13 -1.33 14.29
N ASP A 201 7.26 -1.12 12.97
CA ASP A 201 6.39 -0.22 12.21
C ASP A 201 4.91 -0.66 12.28
N LEU A 202 4.65 -1.98 12.24
CA LEU A 202 3.29 -2.50 12.41
C LEU A 202 2.76 -2.29 13.83
N ASP A 203 3.57 -2.54 14.87
CA ASP A 203 3.19 -2.32 16.25
C ASP A 203 2.81 -0.86 16.52
N GLU A 204 3.61 0.09 16.00
CA GLU A 204 3.31 1.52 16.08
C GLU A 204 1.98 1.89 15.38
N ALA A 205 1.65 1.23 14.26
CA ALA A 205 0.38 1.42 13.56
C ALA A 205 -0.80 0.81 14.34
N VAL A 206 -0.61 -0.38 14.93
CA VAL A 206 -1.61 -1.02 15.80
C VAL A 206 -1.91 -0.13 17.02
N GLN A 207 -0.91 0.53 17.60
CA GLN A 207 -1.12 1.48 18.69
C GLN A 207 -2.08 2.61 18.28
N LYS A 208 -1.95 3.16 17.05
CA LYS A 208 -2.88 4.19 16.54
C LYS A 208 -4.32 3.67 16.44
N ALA A 209 -4.50 2.46 15.95
CA ALA A 209 -5.81 1.82 15.90
C ALA A 209 -6.41 1.59 17.30
N LEU A 210 -5.61 1.13 18.26
CA LEU A 210 -6.03 0.90 19.64
C LEU A 210 -6.36 2.20 20.39
N GLU A 211 -5.57 3.26 20.18
CA GLU A 211 -5.85 4.60 20.74
C GLU A 211 -7.20 5.12 20.25
N PHE A 212 -7.45 4.99 18.94
CA PHE A 212 -8.75 5.34 18.36
C PHE A 212 -9.88 4.49 18.93
N ALA A 213 -9.74 3.16 18.95
CA ALA A 213 -10.77 2.23 19.41
C ALA A 213 -11.15 2.45 20.87
N LYS A 214 -10.17 2.75 21.75
CA LYS A 214 -10.42 3.09 23.16
C LYS A 214 -11.24 4.36 23.32
N LYS A 215 -10.98 5.36 22.47
CA LYS A 215 -11.69 6.66 22.51
C LYS A 215 -13.09 6.55 21.92
N ASP A 216 -13.22 5.80 20.83
CA ASP A 216 -14.47 5.60 20.10
C ASP A 216 -15.45 4.68 20.87
N GLY A 217 -14.93 3.64 21.51
CA GLY A 217 -15.71 2.68 22.29
C GLY A 217 -16.57 1.71 21.48
N ASN A 218 -16.59 1.82 20.14
CA ASN A 218 -17.41 1.00 19.24
C ASN A 218 -16.63 0.49 18.02
N THR A 219 -15.32 0.34 18.15
CA THR A 219 -14.42 -0.10 17.08
C THR A 219 -13.82 -1.46 17.43
N LEU A 220 -13.94 -2.42 16.52
CA LEU A 220 -13.23 -3.69 16.58
C LEU A 220 -11.88 -3.55 15.88
N VAL A 221 -10.80 -3.90 16.56
CA VAL A 221 -9.45 -4.03 16.00
C VAL A 221 -9.09 -5.51 15.96
N VAL A 222 -8.72 -6.01 14.79
CA VAL A 222 -8.25 -7.39 14.57
C VAL A 222 -6.82 -7.33 14.10
N VAL A 223 -5.92 -8.05 14.76
CA VAL A 223 -4.50 -8.20 14.37
C VAL A 223 -4.25 -9.69 14.12
N THR A 224 -3.64 -10.02 12.97
CA THR A 224 -3.34 -11.41 12.56
C THR A 224 -1.87 -11.57 12.19
#